data_56f06fee3b21100954003e0c0fe8c081
#
_entry.id   56f06fee3b21100954003e0c0fe8c081
#
_cell.length_a   1.000
_cell.length_b   1.000
_cell.length_c   1.000
_cell.angle_alpha   90.00
_cell.angle_beta   90.00
_cell.angle_gamma   90.00
#
_symmetry.space_group_name_H-M   'P 1'
#
loop_
_entity.id
_entity.type
_entity.pdbx_description
1 polymer ?
#
loop_
_entity_poly.entity_id
_entity_poly.type
_entity_poly.pdbx_seq_one_letter_code
_entity_poly.pdbx_strand_id
1 'polypeptide(L)'
;MTWPIDVQALEQAIVRNCSPTLAALKPASLFTFPGSFTAQTPSDQDGANARRRAFLEAARYCQRQVSSAGVAIRILAWKRCGALVYVYRPCELAAYLLDRRAARPLGGEGYRIGDLEACLDELARRLQDRPRTNAGRAHDGSKPCPCSNRACRSEFPHEIGFFLGYPYEDVIGFIKNRGQNYLEVGPWKVYANQTQARQTFARYRRCARIYARAYQCGQGLR
;
A
#
# COMPACT_ATOMS: atom_id res chain seq x y z
N MET A 1 19.84 -10.51 16.88
CA MET A 1 18.99 -11.61 16.39
C MET A 1 18.49 -11.22 15.03
N THR A 2 19.04 -11.81 13.99
CA THR A 2 18.57 -11.66 12.60
C THR A 2 17.43 -12.64 12.41
N TRP A 3 16.20 -12.15 12.36
CA TRP A 3 15.07 -12.95 11.94
C TRP A 3 15.26 -13.23 10.44
N PRO A 4 15.40 -14.49 9.99
CA PRO A 4 15.25 -14.77 8.58
C PRO A 4 13.86 -14.28 8.21
N ILE A 5 13.75 -13.48 7.15
CA ILE A 5 12.45 -13.07 6.65
C ILE A 5 11.81 -14.33 6.11
N ASP A 6 10.86 -14.84 6.86
CA ASP A 6 10.16 -16.06 6.53
C ASP A 6 9.24 -15.76 5.34
N VAL A 7 9.49 -16.45 4.23
CA VAL A 7 8.64 -16.40 3.03
C VAL A 7 7.19 -16.67 3.42
N GLN A 8 6.94 -17.62 4.32
CA GLN A 8 5.60 -17.96 4.79
C GLN A 8 4.92 -16.77 5.51
N ALA A 9 5.67 -16.01 6.30
CA ALA A 9 5.14 -14.81 6.95
C ALA A 9 4.72 -13.74 5.93
N LEU A 10 5.50 -13.56 4.84
CA LEU A 10 5.14 -12.65 3.76
C LEU A 10 3.92 -13.15 2.97
N GLU A 11 3.86 -14.44 2.64
CA GLU A 11 2.70 -15.06 1.99
C GLU A 11 1.43 -14.86 2.82
N GLN A 12 1.50 -15.15 4.13
CA GLN A 12 0.38 -14.94 5.05
C GLN A 12 -0.06 -13.49 5.09
N ALA A 13 0.89 -12.55 5.09
CA ALA A 13 0.59 -11.12 5.06
C ALA A 13 -0.08 -10.71 3.73
N ILE A 14 0.36 -11.26 2.59
CA ILE A 14 -0.26 -11.04 1.29
C ILE A 14 -1.70 -11.59 1.28
N VAL A 15 -1.91 -12.82 1.72
CA VAL A 15 -3.25 -13.42 1.82
C VAL A 15 -4.15 -12.54 2.69
N ARG A 16 -3.69 -12.15 3.87
CA ARG A 16 -4.48 -11.36 4.82
C ARG A 16 -4.88 -10.00 4.27
N ASN A 17 -3.96 -9.30 3.58
CA ASN A 17 -4.15 -7.90 3.21
C ASN A 17 -4.57 -7.72 1.74
N CYS A 18 -4.30 -8.71 0.86
CA CYS A 18 -4.41 -8.54 -0.57
C CYS A 18 -5.40 -9.51 -1.25
N SER A 19 -6.13 -10.34 -0.49
CA SER A 19 -7.09 -11.30 -1.05
C SER A 19 -8.03 -10.69 -2.11
N PRO A 20 -8.61 -9.48 -1.94
CA PRO A 20 -9.43 -8.88 -2.98
C PRO A 20 -8.68 -8.59 -4.28
N THR A 21 -7.39 -8.27 -4.20
CA THR A 21 -6.54 -8.07 -5.39
C THR A 21 -6.15 -9.40 -6.03
N LEU A 22 -5.82 -10.42 -5.22
CA LEU A 22 -5.58 -11.77 -5.72
C LEU A 22 -6.80 -12.31 -6.48
N ALA A 23 -8.00 -12.06 -5.96
CA ALA A 23 -9.28 -12.47 -6.55
C ALA A 23 -9.81 -11.54 -7.67
N ALA A 24 -9.02 -10.60 -8.18
CA ALA A 24 -9.44 -9.62 -9.18
C ALA A 24 -10.68 -8.78 -8.81
N LEU A 25 -10.95 -8.58 -7.52
CA LEU A 25 -12.06 -7.74 -7.06
C LEU A 25 -11.69 -6.25 -6.96
N LYS A 26 -10.39 -5.95 -6.98
CA LYS A 26 -9.83 -4.58 -7.02
C LYS A 26 -8.43 -4.61 -7.66
N PRO A 27 -8.00 -3.50 -8.28
CA PRO A 27 -6.74 -3.48 -9.00
C PRO A 27 -5.50 -3.55 -8.11
N ALA A 28 -5.54 -3.07 -6.87
CA ALA A 28 -4.35 -3.08 -6.02
C ALA A 28 -4.65 -3.05 -4.53
N SER A 29 -3.69 -3.50 -3.73
CA SER A 29 -3.67 -3.46 -2.26
C SER A 29 -2.31 -2.96 -1.76
N LEU A 30 -2.32 -2.30 -0.62
CA LEU A 30 -1.13 -1.76 0.03
C LEU A 30 -1.16 -2.14 1.51
N PHE A 31 -0.03 -2.62 2.03
CA PHE A 31 0.13 -2.87 3.45
C PHE A 31 1.58 -2.65 3.90
N THR A 32 1.77 -2.45 5.20
CA THR A 32 3.10 -2.40 5.78
C THR A 32 3.45 -3.78 6.34
N PHE A 33 4.52 -4.39 5.81
CA PHE A 33 5.10 -5.58 6.42
C PHE A 33 6.06 -5.13 7.53
N PRO A 34 5.84 -5.54 8.80
CA PRO A 34 6.63 -5.05 9.92
C PRO A 34 8.09 -5.53 9.83
N GLY A 35 9.01 -4.68 10.26
CA GLY A 35 10.43 -5.01 10.29
C GLY A 35 11.32 -3.76 10.33
N SER A 36 12.59 -3.95 10.69
CA SER A 36 13.60 -2.90 10.73
C SER A 36 14.42 -2.89 9.46
N PHE A 37 13.94 -2.19 8.43
CA PHE A 37 14.58 -2.12 7.11
C PHE A 37 15.37 -0.83 6.87
N THR A 38 15.36 0.10 7.82
CA THR A 38 16.15 1.33 7.78
C THR A 38 17.19 1.29 8.89
N ALA A 39 18.39 1.78 8.61
CA ALA A 39 19.44 1.88 9.61
C ALA A 39 18.99 2.78 10.78
N GLN A 40 19.18 2.31 12.00
CA GLN A 40 18.89 3.07 13.22
C GLN A 40 20.12 3.89 13.65
N THR A 41 21.31 3.41 13.30
CA THR A 41 22.60 4.04 13.55
C THR A 41 23.47 3.91 12.27
N PRO A 42 24.52 4.74 12.10
CA PRO A 42 25.45 4.57 10.99
C PRO A 42 26.05 3.16 10.89
N SER A 43 26.31 2.51 12.03
CA SER A 43 26.85 1.15 12.10
C SER A 43 25.85 0.05 11.72
N ASP A 44 24.55 0.33 11.67
CA ASP A 44 23.50 -0.63 11.25
C ASP A 44 23.22 -0.59 9.75
N GLN A 45 23.95 0.20 8.96
CA GLN A 45 23.65 0.37 7.54
C GLN A 45 23.77 -0.96 6.76
N ASP A 46 24.81 -1.74 7.03
CA ASP A 46 25.01 -3.05 6.38
C ASP A 46 23.95 -4.06 6.82
N GLY A 47 23.59 -4.04 8.10
CA GLY A 47 22.49 -4.84 8.63
C GLY A 47 21.16 -4.50 7.98
N ALA A 48 20.83 -3.22 7.83
CA ALA A 48 19.63 -2.78 7.15
C ALA A 48 19.60 -3.21 5.67
N ASN A 49 20.74 -3.09 4.98
CA ASN A 49 20.89 -3.53 3.59
C ASN A 49 20.73 -5.05 3.45
N ALA A 50 21.30 -5.83 4.38
CA ALA A 50 21.14 -7.29 4.40
C ALA A 50 19.67 -7.69 4.60
N ARG A 51 18.97 -7.04 5.54
CA ARG A 51 17.53 -7.27 5.77
C ARG A 51 16.68 -6.93 4.55
N ARG A 52 16.98 -5.81 3.84
CA ARG A 52 16.31 -5.45 2.58
C ARG A 52 16.53 -6.50 1.50
N ARG A 53 17.77 -6.98 1.32
CA ARG A 53 18.08 -8.03 0.33
C ARG A 53 17.29 -9.30 0.61
N ALA A 54 17.30 -9.79 1.83
CA ALA A 54 16.53 -10.97 2.23
C ALA A 54 15.01 -10.79 1.99
N PHE A 55 14.48 -9.60 2.29
CA PHE A 55 13.07 -9.30 2.02
C PHE A 55 12.75 -9.30 0.53
N LEU A 56 13.62 -8.73 -0.30
CA LEU A 56 13.44 -8.72 -1.75
C LEU A 56 13.48 -10.14 -2.35
N GLU A 57 14.29 -11.04 -1.79
CA GLU A 57 14.31 -12.45 -2.19
C GLU A 57 12.98 -13.15 -1.86
N ALA A 58 12.46 -12.95 -0.65
CA ALA A 58 11.14 -13.45 -0.26
C ALA A 58 10.03 -12.87 -1.16
N ALA A 59 10.08 -11.56 -1.44
CA ALA A 59 9.12 -10.91 -2.33
C ALA A 59 9.19 -11.45 -3.77
N ARG A 60 10.39 -11.73 -4.29
CA ARG A 60 10.57 -12.37 -5.60
C ARG A 60 10.01 -13.78 -5.63
N TYR A 61 10.16 -14.54 -4.54
CA TYR A 61 9.55 -15.85 -4.42
C TYR A 61 8.03 -15.75 -4.50
N CYS A 62 7.40 -14.90 -3.68
CA CYS A 62 5.95 -14.67 -3.71
C CYS A 62 5.48 -14.17 -5.09
N GLN A 63 6.27 -13.28 -5.74
CA GLN A 63 5.98 -12.79 -7.10
C GLN A 63 5.84 -13.95 -8.10
N ARG A 64 6.75 -14.92 -8.07
CA ARG A 64 6.67 -16.09 -8.98
C ARG A 64 5.41 -16.90 -8.76
N GLN A 65 4.88 -16.96 -7.52
CA GLN A 65 3.66 -17.71 -7.21
C GLN A 65 2.40 -17.03 -7.79
N VAL A 66 2.38 -15.70 -7.85
CA VAL A 66 1.18 -14.94 -8.26
C VAL A 66 1.23 -14.41 -9.69
N SER A 67 2.38 -14.47 -10.36
CA SER A 67 2.58 -13.89 -11.69
C SER A 67 1.65 -14.50 -12.76
N SER A 68 1.43 -15.81 -12.71
CA SER A 68 0.51 -16.49 -13.64
C SER A 68 -0.94 -16.05 -13.49
N ALA A 69 -1.32 -15.52 -12.32
CA ALA A 69 -2.63 -14.93 -12.06
C ALA A 69 -2.72 -13.43 -12.46
N GLY A 70 -1.70 -12.89 -13.13
CA GLY A 70 -1.66 -11.49 -13.55
C GLY A 70 -1.45 -10.52 -12.39
N VAL A 71 -0.82 -10.94 -11.30
CA VAL A 71 -0.56 -10.13 -10.11
C VAL A 71 0.93 -9.80 -10.02
N ALA A 72 1.24 -8.56 -9.66
CA ALA A 72 2.58 -8.07 -9.42
C ALA A 72 2.75 -7.59 -7.97
N ILE A 73 3.99 -7.70 -7.47
CA ILE A 73 4.38 -7.27 -6.12
C ILE A 73 5.51 -6.25 -6.26
N ARG A 74 5.38 -5.09 -5.62
CA ARG A 74 6.38 -4.03 -5.60
C ARG A 74 6.58 -3.50 -4.19
N ILE A 75 7.81 -3.20 -3.81
CA ILE A 75 8.12 -2.49 -2.58
C ILE A 75 8.18 -1.00 -2.91
N LEU A 76 7.21 -0.23 -2.42
CA LEU A 76 7.14 1.20 -2.71
C LEU A 76 8.06 2.02 -1.80
N ALA A 77 8.21 1.62 -0.54
CA ALA A 77 9.06 2.35 0.39
C ALA A 77 9.57 1.47 1.53
N TRP A 78 10.76 1.81 2.00
CA TRP A 78 11.32 1.29 3.25
C TRP A 78 11.05 2.31 4.35
N LYS A 79 10.27 1.92 5.33
CA LYS A 79 9.89 2.76 6.46
C LYS A 79 10.59 2.29 7.73
N ARG A 80 10.64 3.16 8.73
CA ARG A 80 11.19 2.82 10.05
C ARG A 80 10.45 1.65 10.70
N CYS A 81 9.14 1.53 10.45
CA CYS A 81 8.29 0.48 11.02
C CYS A 81 8.07 -0.72 10.08
N GLY A 82 8.69 -0.75 8.89
CA GLY A 82 8.49 -1.85 7.96
C GLY A 82 8.71 -1.53 6.50
N ALA A 83 8.39 -2.50 5.64
CA ALA A 83 8.37 -2.36 4.19
C ALA A 83 6.93 -2.08 3.71
N LEU A 84 6.77 -1.06 2.88
CA LEU A 84 5.49 -0.74 2.26
C LEU A 84 5.33 -1.59 1.01
N VAL A 85 4.53 -2.65 1.11
CA VAL A 85 4.33 -3.66 0.07
C VAL A 85 3.07 -3.34 -0.72
N TYR A 86 3.22 -3.27 -2.03
CA TYR A 86 2.15 -3.01 -2.98
C TYR A 86 1.93 -4.24 -3.86
N VAL A 87 0.71 -4.77 -3.83
CA VAL A 87 0.29 -5.92 -4.62
C VAL A 87 -0.78 -5.43 -5.59
N TYR A 88 -0.56 -5.61 -6.89
CA TYR A 88 -1.42 -5.00 -7.91
C TYR A 88 -1.55 -5.87 -9.16
N ARG A 89 -2.56 -5.56 -9.95
CA ARG A 89 -2.83 -6.15 -11.27
C ARG A 89 -2.50 -5.11 -12.33
N PRO A 90 -1.37 -5.25 -13.03
CA PRO A 90 -0.88 -4.22 -13.94
C PRO A 90 -1.91 -3.78 -14.99
N CYS A 91 -2.58 -4.72 -15.64
CA CYS A 91 -3.57 -4.41 -16.70
C CYS A 91 -4.77 -3.64 -16.13
N GLU A 92 -5.34 -4.13 -15.03
CA GLU A 92 -6.51 -3.51 -14.41
C GLU A 92 -6.18 -2.14 -13.80
N LEU A 93 -5.00 -2.02 -13.19
CA LEU A 93 -4.54 -0.75 -12.64
C LEU A 93 -4.28 0.27 -13.74
N ALA A 94 -3.59 -0.13 -14.83
CA ALA A 94 -3.34 0.76 -15.96
C ALA A 94 -4.65 1.26 -16.58
N ALA A 95 -5.61 0.36 -16.82
CA ALA A 95 -6.92 0.73 -17.35
C ALA A 95 -7.67 1.70 -16.41
N TYR A 96 -7.60 1.46 -15.09
CA TYR A 96 -8.22 2.33 -14.09
C TYR A 96 -7.57 3.73 -14.07
N LEU A 97 -6.25 3.82 -14.13
CA LEU A 97 -5.52 5.10 -14.12
C LEU A 97 -5.66 5.90 -15.40
N LEU A 98 -5.96 5.24 -16.54
CA LEU A 98 -6.25 5.87 -17.82
C LEU A 98 -7.66 6.48 -17.89
N ASP A 99 -8.59 6.08 -17.03
CA ASP A 99 -9.92 6.71 -16.97
C ASP A 99 -9.77 8.20 -16.65
N ARG A 100 -10.46 9.07 -17.42
CA ARG A 100 -10.34 10.53 -17.27
C ARG A 100 -10.56 11.04 -15.86
N ARG A 101 -11.37 10.35 -15.05
CA ARG A 101 -11.66 10.69 -13.65
C ARG A 101 -10.43 10.54 -12.74
N ALA A 102 -9.53 9.57 -13.04
CA ALA A 102 -8.25 9.43 -12.36
C ALA A 102 -7.12 10.16 -13.09
N ALA A 103 -7.07 10.03 -14.41
CA ALA A 103 -5.99 10.59 -15.25
C ALA A 103 -5.85 12.09 -15.09
N ARG A 104 -6.97 12.83 -15.09
CA ARG A 104 -6.95 14.31 -15.00
C ARG A 104 -6.37 14.81 -13.68
N PRO A 105 -6.85 14.38 -12.49
CA PRO A 105 -6.25 14.81 -11.23
C PRO A 105 -4.80 14.35 -11.08
N LEU A 106 -4.47 13.10 -11.46
CA LEU A 106 -3.10 12.59 -11.38
C LEU A 106 -2.14 13.33 -12.32
N GLY A 107 -2.57 13.66 -13.53
CA GLY A 107 -1.79 14.49 -14.47
C GLY A 107 -1.53 15.88 -13.90
N GLY A 108 -2.51 16.49 -13.22
CA GLY A 108 -2.35 17.75 -12.50
C GLY A 108 -1.33 17.68 -11.36
N GLU A 109 -1.17 16.51 -10.73
CA GLU A 109 -0.15 16.23 -9.72
C GLU A 109 1.22 15.85 -10.31
N GLY A 110 1.36 15.81 -11.65
CA GLY A 110 2.63 15.53 -12.33
C GLY A 110 2.92 14.06 -12.57
N TYR A 111 1.94 13.17 -12.44
CA TYR A 111 2.10 11.77 -12.84
C TYR A 111 2.08 11.63 -14.37
N ARG A 112 2.95 10.77 -14.90
CA ARG A 112 3.03 10.47 -16.34
C ARG A 112 1.95 9.46 -16.72
N ILE A 113 0.75 9.96 -16.99
CA ILE A 113 -0.39 9.11 -17.35
C ILE A 113 -0.11 8.36 -18.67
N GLY A 114 -0.41 7.05 -18.69
CA GLY A 114 -0.10 6.15 -19.81
C GLY A 114 1.17 5.32 -19.60
N ASP A 115 2.02 5.69 -18.68
CA ASP A 115 3.20 4.92 -18.27
C ASP A 115 3.03 4.46 -16.80
N LEU A 116 2.58 3.22 -16.62
CA LEU A 116 2.30 2.66 -15.30
C LEU A 116 3.55 2.63 -14.41
N GLU A 117 4.70 2.22 -14.98
CA GLU A 117 5.95 2.13 -14.21
C GLU A 117 6.41 3.51 -13.75
N ALA A 118 6.37 4.52 -14.63
CA ALA A 118 6.67 5.90 -14.25
C ALA A 118 5.70 6.44 -13.18
N CYS A 119 4.42 6.09 -13.26
CA CYS A 119 3.45 6.44 -12.22
C CYS A 119 3.78 5.79 -10.87
N LEU A 120 4.17 4.51 -10.87
CA LEU A 120 4.54 3.79 -9.66
C LEU A 120 5.88 4.26 -9.08
N ASP A 121 6.84 4.66 -9.93
CA ASP A 121 8.11 5.27 -9.51
C ASP A 121 7.85 6.61 -8.80
N GLU A 122 7.02 7.46 -9.39
CA GLU A 122 6.65 8.75 -8.79
C GLU A 122 5.90 8.55 -7.47
N LEU A 123 4.95 7.60 -7.41
CA LEU A 123 4.27 7.24 -6.17
C LEU A 123 5.26 6.77 -5.10
N ALA A 124 6.20 5.89 -5.47
CA ALA A 124 7.24 5.40 -4.55
C ALA A 124 8.11 6.56 -4.05
N ARG A 125 8.51 7.48 -4.92
CA ARG A 125 9.28 8.67 -4.56
C ARG A 125 8.54 9.56 -3.55
N ARG A 126 7.22 9.75 -3.72
CA ARG A 126 6.37 10.52 -2.80
C ARG A 126 6.17 9.82 -1.46
N LEU A 127 6.16 8.49 -1.47
CA LEU A 127 6.02 7.67 -0.27
C LEU A 127 7.32 7.48 0.52
N GLN A 128 8.49 7.81 -0.04
CA GLN A 128 9.75 7.78 0.71
C GLN A 128 9.68 8.79 1.87
N ASP A 129 10.24 8.44 3.03
CA ASP A 129 10.39 9.38 4.13
C ASP A 129 11.38 10.47 3.69
N ARG A 130 10.89 11.69 3.48
CA ARG A 130 11.77 12.84 3.36
C ARG A 130 12.49 13.04 4.69
N PRO A 131 13.84 13.21 4.70
CA PRO A 131 14.52 13.65 5.91
C PRO A 131 13.85 14.96 6.35
N ARG A 132 13.43 15.04 7.60
CA ARG A 132 12.90 16.26 8.20
C ARG A 132 13.99 17.31 8.03
N THR A 133 13.85 18.21 7.08
CA THR A 133 14.62 19.45 7.09
C THR A 133 14.19 20.17 8.35
N ASN A 134 15.14 20.42 9.24
CA ASN A 134 14.97 21.21 10.46
C ASN A 134 14.65 22.67 10.12
N ALA A 135 13.44 22.92 9.62
CA ALA A 135 12.88 24.24 9.49
C ALA A 135 11.75 24.38 10.51
N GLY A 136 12.16 24.72 11.72
CA GLY A 136 11.35 25.40 12.72
C GLY A 136 10.11 24.70 13.23
N ARG A 137 10.28 23.86 14.29
CA ARG A 137 9.56 23.95 15.57
C ARG A 137 9.94 22.78 16.47
N ALA A 138 10.62 23.13 17.56
CA ALA A 138 10.82 22.24 18.69
C ALA A 138 9.47 21.75 19.18
N HIS A 139 9.26 20.43 19.19
CA HIS A 139 8.24 19.79 19.99
C HIS A 139 8.94 18.96 21.06
N ASP A 140 8.66 19.34 22.31
CA ASP A 140 8.95 18.70 23.56
C ASP A 140 8.89 17.16 23.48
N GLY A 141 9.99 16.56 23.91
CA GLY A 141 10.19 15.13 23.87
C GLY A 141 9.44 14.40 24.98
N SER A 142 8.26 13.93 24.73
CA SER A 142 7.69 12.83 25.50
C SER A 142 6.47 12.25 24.78
N LYS A 143 6.64 11.23 23.94
CA LYS A 143 5.80 10.03 23.82
C LYS A 143 6.10 9.29 22.51
N PRO A 144 6.09 7.93 22.47
CA PRO A 144 6.35 7.16 21.26
C PRO A 144 5.23 7.38 20.25
N CYS A 145 5.61 7.60 19.00
CA CYS A 145 4.68 7.78 17.89
C CYS A 145 3.95 6.46 17.56
N PRO A 146 2.69 6.28 17.94
CA PRO A 146 1.81 5.47 17.12
C PRO A 146 1.53 6.29 15.86
N CYS A 147 1.44 5.69 14.66
CA CYS A 147 1.23 6.35 13.38
C CYS A 147 -0.09 7.17 13.29
N SER A 148 -0.48 7.83 14.35
CA SER A 148 -1.66 8.68 14.50
C SER A 148 -1.34 10.18 14.64
N ASN A 149 -0.06 10.59 14.60
CA ASN A 149 0.30 11.98 14.88
C ASN A 149 0.10 12.87 13.65
N ARG A 150 -0.61 13.98 13.83
CA ARG A 150 -0.98 14.99 12.80
C ARG A 150 0.19 15.49 11.94
N ALA A 151 1.42 15.48 12.46
CA ALA A 151 2.61 15.91 11.73
C ALA A 151 3.07 14.91 10.65
N CYS A 152 2.73 13.61 10.75
CA CYS A 152 2.95 12.62 9.70
C CYS A 152 1.87 12.66 8.60
N ARG A 153 0.76 13.36 8.83
CA ARG A 153 -0.39 13.41 7.91
C ARG A 153 -0.24 14.41 6.78
N SER A 154 0.69 15.35 6.86
CA SER A 154 0.81 16.42 5.85
C SER A 154 1.61 16.02 4.61
N GLU A 155 2.22 14.83 4.58
CA GLU A 155 3.11 14.40 3.49
C GLU A 155 2.71 13.08 2.81
N PHE A 156 1.62 12.44 3.24
CA PHE A 156 1.16 11.23 2.59
C PHE A 156 0.34 11.58 1.33
N PRO A 157 0.70 11.03 0.15
CA PRO A 157 0.01 11.36 -1.09
C PRO A 157 -1.44 10.88 -1.03
N HIS A 158 -2.38 11.82 -0.93
CA HIS A 158 -3.80 11.48 -0.81
C HIS A 158 -4.38 10.85 -2.08
N GLU A 159 -3.75 11.12 -3.23
CA GLU A 159 -4.05 10.53 -4.52
C GLU A 159 -3.76 9.02 -4.59
N ILE A 160 -3.11 8.44 -3.58
CA ILE A 160 -2.89 6.98 -3.48
C ILE A 160 -4.20 6.19 -3.58
N GLY A 161 -5.33 6.79 -3.24
CA GLY A 161 -6.64 6.18 -3.40
C GLY A 161 -6.91 5.73 -4.84
N PHE A 162 -6.43 6.46 -5.85
CA PHE A 162 -6.50 6.04 -7.25
C PHE A 162 -5.64 4.79 -7.49
N PHE A 163 -4.43 4.75 -6.96
CA PHE A 163 -3.55 3.59 -7.07
C PHE A 163 -4.08 2.36 -6.31
N LEU A 164 -5.04 2.54 -5.41
CA LEU A 164 -5.71 1.45 -4.70
C LEU A 164 -7.04 1.04 -5.36
N GLY A 165 -7.44 1.73 -6.44
CA GLY A 165 -8.68 1.46 -7.16
C GLY A 165 -9.93 1.79 -6.35
N TYR A 166 -9.87 2.83 -5.51
CA TYR A 166 -11.04 3.30 -4.78
C TYR A 166 -11.96 4.10 -5.71
N PRO A 167 -13.29 4.18 -5.46
CA PRO A 167 -14.19 4.98 -6.27
C PRO A 167 -13.69 6.41 -6.43
N TYR A 168 -13.74 6.95 -7.64
CA TYR A 168 -13.19 8.28 -7.94
C TYR A 168 -13.81 9.38 -7.08
N GLU A 169 -15.11 9.28 -6.85
CA GLU A 169 -15.87 10.22 -6.02
C GLU A 169 -15.38 10.22 -4.56
N ASP A 170 -15.02 9.03 -4.05
CA ASP A 170 -14.53 8.87 -2.70
C ASP A 170 -13.09 9.39 -2.56
N VAL A 171 -12.23 9.17 -3.56
CA VAL A 171 -10.86 9.73 -3.58
C VAL A 171 -10.92 11.25 -3.63
N ILE A 172 -11.69 11.82 -4.54
CA ILE A 172 -11.87 13.28 -4.65
C ILE A 172 -12.53 13.84 -3.40
N GLY A 173 -13.54 13.15 -2.85
CA GLY A 173 -14.19 13.52 -1.61
C GLY A 173 -13.21 13.57 -0.44
N PHE A 174 -12.32 12.57 -0.33
CA PHE A 174 -11.26 12.52 0.67
C PHE A 174 -10.30 13.72 0.55
N ILE A 175 -9.83 14.01 -0.66
CA ILE A 175 -8.91 15.13 -0.92
C ILE A 175 -9.58 16.47 -0.57
N LYS A 176 -10.79 16.71 -1.07
CA LYS A 176 -11.54 17.97 -0.84
C LYS A 176 -11.85 18.20 0.63
N ASN A 177 -12.27 17.15 1.34
CA ASN A 177 -12.64 17.23 2.75
C ASN A 177 -11.48 16.96 3.71
N ARG A 178 -10.24 16.81 3.20
CA ARG A 178 -9.06 16.49 4.02
C ARG A 178 -9.30 15.29 4.96
N GLY A 179 -10.02 14.29 4.44
CA GLY A 179 -10.36 13.09 5.20
C GLY A 179 -11.43 13.28 6.28
N GLN A 180 -12.14 14.42 6.32
CA GLN A 180 -13.27 14.67 7.22
C GLN A 180 -14.61 14.52 6.47
N ASN A 181 -15.73 14.61 7.17
CA ASN A 181 -17.09 14.64 6.58
C ASN A 181 -17.43 13.43 5.70
N TYR A 182 -16.92 12.26 6.05
CA TYR A 182 -17.22 11.00 5.37
C TYR A 182 -18.55 10.41 5.83
N LEU A 183 -19.23 9.68 4.95
CA LEU A 183 -20.50 9.00 5.24
C LEU A 183 -20.26 7.69 6.00
N GLU A 184 -19.17 6.99 5.73
CA GLU A 184 -18.83 5.69 6.33
C GLU A 184 -17.33 5.41 6.24
N VAL A 185 -16.83 4.56 7.16
CA VAL A 185 -15.45 4.07 7.17
C VAL A 185 -15.42 2.56 6.98
N GLY A 186 -14.64 2.12 6.01
CA GLY A 186 -14.30 0.72 5.76
C GLY A 186 -12.88 0.61 5.26
N PRO A 187 -12.60 -0.19 4.23
CA PRO A 187 -11.33 -0.20 3.53
C PRO A 187 -10.90 1.18 3.01
N TRP A 188 -11.85 2.08 2.79
CA TRP A 188 -11.63 3.51 2.54
C TRP A 188 -12.74 4.35 3.20
N LYS A 189 -12.57 5.68 3.22
CA LYS A 189 -13.59 6.62 3.66
C LYS A 189 -14.54 6.93 2.50
N VAL A 190 -15.82 6.66 2.70
CA VAL A 190 -16.88 6.80 1.70
C VAL A 190 -17.43 8.23 1.72
N TYR A 191 -17.53 8.85 0.56
CA TYR A 191 -18.09 10.21 0.39
C TYR A 191 -19.30 10.24 -0.54
N ALA A 192 -19.52 9.17 -1.30
CA ALA A 192 -20.61 9.10 -2.27
C ALA A 192 -21.52 7.90 -1.99
N ASN A 193 -21.56 6.90 -2.84
CA ASN A 193 -22.52 5.81 -2.81
C ASN A 193 -22.30 4.81 -1.65
N GLN A 194 -22.85 5.13 -0.47
CA GLN A 194 -22.70 4.33 0.76
C GLN A 194 -23.21 2.89 0.59
N THR A 195 -24.35 2.70 -0.09
CA THR A 195 -24.92 1.36 -0.31
C THR A 195 -23.99 0.48 -1.13
N GLN A 196 -23.46 0.99 -2.22
CA GLN A 196 -22.51 0.27 -3.07
C GLN A 196 -21.19 -0.01 -2.33
N ALA A 197 -20.71 0.94 -1.52
CA ALA A 197 -19.53 0.76 -0.69
C ALA A 197 -19.71 -0.39 0.30
N ARG A 198 -20.84 -0.46 1.01
CA ARG A 198 -21.17 -1.54 1.94
C ARG A 198 -21.18 -2.90 1.28
N GLN A 199 -21.78 -3.01 0.10
CA GLN A 199 -21.79 -4.24 -0.70
C GLN A 199 -20.36 -4.66 -1.08
N THR A 200 -19.53 -3.71 -1.52
CA THR A 200 -18.13 -3.95 -1.88
C THR A 200 -17.33 -4.39 -0.64
N PHE A 201 -17.51 -3.75 0.50
CA PHE A 201 -16.85 -4.14 1.76
C PHE A 201 -17.25 -5.55 2.19
N ALA A 202 -18.53 -5.92 2.04
CA ALA A 202 -19.01 -7.26 2.35
C ALA A 202 -18.35 -8.31 1.42
N ARG A 203 -18.23 -8.01 0.12
CA ARG A 203 -17.53 -8.88 -0.86
C ARG A 203 -16.06 -9.05 -0.49
N TYR A 204 -15.36 -7.98 -0.10
CA TYR A 204 -13.95 -8.05 0.30
C TYR A 204 -13.77 -8.87 1.57
N ARG A 205 -14.63 -8.69 2.58
CA ARG A 205 -14.59 -9.51 3.81
C ARG A 205 -14.84 -10.99 3.54
N ARG A 206 -15.81 -11.31 2.65
CA ARG A 206 -16.08 -12.69 2.24
C ARG A 206 -14.88 -13.29 1.53
N CYS A 207 -14.30 -12.57 0.58
CA CYS A 207 -13.10 -12.97 -0.15
C CYS A 207 -11.93 -13.26 0.81
N ALA A 208 -11.65 -12.35 1.74
CA ALA A 208 -10.57 -12.52 2.70
C ALA A 208 -10.73 -13.77 3.57
N ARG A 209 -11.97 -14.10 3.99
CA ARG A 209 -12.25 -15.33 4.75
C ARG A 209 -12.00 -16.60 3.92
N ILE A 210 -12.38 -16.58 2.64
CA ILE A 210 -12.16 -17.72 1.73
C ILE A 210 -10.66 -17.95 1.54
N TYR A 211 -9.90 -16.90 1.22
CA TYR A 211 -8.46 -17.00 1.03
C TYR A 211 -7.72 -17.43 2.30
N ALA A 212 -8.10 -16.88 3.46
CA ALA A 212 -7.50 -17.28 4.73
C ALA A 212 -7.70 -18.76 5.03
N ARG A 213 -8.93 -19.28 4.79
CA ARG A 213 -9.23 -20.71 4.98
C ARG A 213 -8.45 -21.58 3.98
N ALA A 214 -8.43 -21.21 2.70
CA ALA A 214 -7.68 -21.93 1.67
C ALA A 214 -6.18 -22.01 2.01
N TYR A 215 -5.60 -20.89 2.45
CA TYR A 215 -4.20 -20.84 2.86
C TYR A 215 -3.92 -21.74 4.08
N GLN A 216 -4.82 -21.75 5.08
CA GLN A 216 -4.72 -22.67 6.25
C GLN A 216 -4.81 -24.15 5.86
N CYS A 217 -5.51 -24.46 4.77
CA CYS A 217 -5.59 -25.81 4.20
C CYS A 217 -4.40 -26.17 3.27
N GLY A 218 -3.33 -25.38 3.29
CA GLY A 218 -2.10 -25.64 2.51
C GLY A 218 -2.17 -25.20 1.04
N GLN A 219 -3.23 -24.50 0.62
CA GLN A 219 -3.23 -23.84 -0.69
C GLN A 219 -2.35 -22.60 -0.60
N GLY A 220 -1.33 -22.51 -1.46
CA GLY A 220 -0.45 -21.34 -1.51
C GLY A 220 -1.14 -20.07 -2.00
N LEU A 221 -0.37 -19.10 -2.47
CA LEU A 221 -0.88 -17.81 -2.99
C LEU A 221 -1.70 -17.90 -4.30
N ARG A 222 -1.82 -19.09 -4.88
CA ARG A 222 -2.52 -19.33 -6.16
C ARG A 222 -4.02 -19.34 -6.03
#